data_b338f2a2fdf7d23b6fcd96ec3f62197c
#
_entry.id   b338f2a2fdf7d23b6fcd96ec3f62197c
#
_cell.length_a   1.000
_cell.length_b   1.000
_cell.length_c   1.000
_cell.angle_alpha   90.00
_cell.angle_beta   90.00
_cell.angle_gamma   90.00
#
_symmetry.space_group_name_H-M   'P 1'
#
loop_
_entity.id
_entity.type
_entity.pdbx_description
1 polymer ?
#
loop_
_entity_poly.entity_id
_entity_poly.type
_entity_poly.pdbx_seq_one_letter_code
_entity_poly.pdbx_strand_id
1 'polypeptide(L)'
;TLEDLLGKKEDSKALPDYYGIELKTKLCTSNYPLRLFSAVLDNRPNVMNELYEKCSWKRTRNEGERELYDFINSTKFSNTHRKYAFKLKVNRLKRCVELLMYNNWNKTPVYNDMSWSFDELELRLTTKLSCLAIIHAWKMTLKENNTDYFKYANINLYQLKSFENFIDLIEEGKIAVDLKLYPYYTGENKGKLRNRETTFVINESDISLLFDKIDIKLNDILKEIPKEENKQI
;
A
#
# COMPACT_ATOMS: atom_id res chain seq x y z
N THR A 1 -10.81 -15.70 -4.13
CA THR A 1 -10.31 -14.32 -4.39
C THR A 1 -10.63 -13.89 -5.82
N LEU A 2 -10.32 -12.64 -6.18
CA LEU A 2 -10.45 -12.17 -7.57
C LEU A 2 -9.48 -12.91 -8.48
N GLU A 3 -8.28 -13.16 -7.99
CA GLU A 3 -7.21 -13.87 -8.68
C GLU A 3 -7.66 -15.31 -9.00
N ASP A 4 -8.37 -15.99 -8.10
CA ASP A 4 -8.95 -17.32 -8.34
C ASP A 4 -9.96 -17.30 -9.51
N LEU A 5 -10.80 -16.26 -9.58
CA LEU A 5 -11.75 -16.08 -10.69
C LEU A 5 -11.04 -15.86 -12.03
N LEU A 6 -9.85 -15.27 -12.00
CA LEU A 6 -9.01 -15.07 -13.19
C LEU A 6 -8.09 -16.27 -13.48
N GLY A 7 -8.24 -17.38 -12.74
CA GLY A 7 -7.44 -18.59 -12.91
C GLY A 7 -5.97 -18.43 -12.47
N LYS A 8 -5.65 -17.41 -11.67
CA LYS A 8 -4.31 -17.16 -11.16
C LYS A 8 -4.22 -17.55 -9.68
N LYS A 9 -3.20 -18.32 -9.31
CA LYS A 9 -2.88 -18.52 -7.89
C LYS A 9 -2.31 -17.24 -7.31
N GLU A 10 -2.82 -16.85 -6.13
CA GLU A 10 -2.25 -15.77 -5.33
C GLU A 10 -0.76 -16.05 -5.05
N ASP A 11 0.11 -15.13 -5.39
CA ASP A 11 1.53 -15.22 -5.12
C ASP A 11 2.05 -13.92 -4.46
N SER A 12 3.25 -14.00 -3.87
CA SER A 12 3.89 -12.87 -3.19
C SER A 12 4.99 -12.21 -4.04
N LYS A 13 4.99 -12.39 -5.34
CA LYS A 13 5.99 -11.83 -6.24
C LYS A 13 5.86 -10.31 -6.33
N ALA A 14 6.99 -9.67 -6.56
CA ALA A 14 7.03 -8.22 -6.78
C ALA A 14 6.59 -7.78 -8.19
N LEU A 15 6.02 -8.70 -8.97
CA LEU A 15 5.53 -8.47 -10.34
C LEU A 15 4.03 -8.15 -10.32
N PRO A 16 3.50 -7.51 -11.38
CA PRO A 16 2.07 -7.28 -11.54
C PRO A 16 1.26 -8.58 -11.54
N ASP A 17 0.03 -8.51 -11.03
CA ASP A 17 -0.80 -9.68 -10.79
C ASP A 17 -1.27 -10.38 -12.08
N TYR A 18 -1.60 -9.64 -13.15
CA TYR A 18 -2.20 -10.21 -14.34
C TYR A 18 -1.74 -9.52 -15.62
N TYR A 19 -0.96 -10.22 -16.47
CA TYR A 19 -0.46 -9.73 -17.76
C TYR A 19 0.11 -8.30 -17.75
N GLY A 20 0.89 -7.96 -16.72
CA GLY A 20 1.47 -6.62 -16.55
C GLY A 20 0.54 -5.61 -15.90
N ILE A 21 -0.64 -6.03 -15.44
CA ILE A 21 -1.60 -5.19 -14.73
C ILE A 21 -1.62 -5.58 -13.25
N GLU A 22 -1.36 -4.64 -12.37
CA GLU A 22 -1.58 -4.81 -10.92
C GLU A 22 -3.06 -4.70 -10.60
N LEU A 23 -3.60 -5.66 -9.85
CA LEU A 23 -5.00 -5.71 -9.46
C LEU A 23 -5.18 -5.20 -8.02
N LYS A 24 -6.03 -4.20 -7.84
CA LYS A 24 -6.41 -3.71 -6.51
C LYS A 24 -7.92 -3.81 -6.35
N THR A 25 -8.36 -4.59 -5.37
CA THR A 25 -9.77 -4.65 -5.00
C THR A 25 -10.08 -3.68 -3.88
N LYS A 26 -11.21 -3.00 -3.97
CA LYS A 26 -11.68 -2.06 -2.96
C LYS A 26 -13.19 -2.23 -2.73
N LEU A 27 -13.61 -2.23 -1.46
CA LEU A 27 -15.03 -2.17 -1.14
C LEU A 27 -15.58 -0.78 -1.48
N CYS A 28 -16.74 -0.73 -2.12
CA CYS A 28 -17.45 0.53 -2.43
C CYS A 28 -17.72 1.38 -1.18
N THR A 29 -17.81 0.75 -0.02
CA THR A 29 -18.05 1.40 1.28
C THR A 29 -16.78 1.78 2.03
N SER A 30 -15.59 1.47 1.48
CA SER A 30 -14.33 1.69 2.18
C SER A 30 -13.75 3.07 1.88
N ASN A 31 -13.46 3.83 2.93
CA ASN A 31 -12.72 5.09 2.86
C ASN A 31 -11.20 4.91 3.09
N TYR A 32 -10.73 3.67 3.22
CA TYR A 32 -9.29 3.43 3.38
C TYR A 32 -8.53 3.85 2.13
N PRO A 33 -7.32 4.44 2.28
CA PRO A 33 -6.46 4.74 1.16
C PRO A 33 -6.10 3.48 0.36
N LEU A 34 -5.85 3.65 -0.93
CA LEU A 34 -5.36 2.61 -1.80
C LEU A 34 -3.89 2.32 -1.48
N ARG A 35 -3.55 1.06 -1.30
CA ARG A 35 -2.17 0.62 -1.10
C ARG A 35 -1.47 0.54 -2.45
N LEU A 36 -0.38 1.29 -2.60
CA LEU A 36 0.44 1.25 -3.81
C LEU A 36 1.39 0.04 -3.75
N PHE A 37 2.41 0.12 -2.92
CA PHE A 37 3.38 -0.95 -2.71
C PHE A 37 4.04 -0.81 -1.33
N SER A 38 4.66 -1.89 -0.86
CA SER A 38 5.46 -1.87 0.37
C SER A 38 6.94 -1.76 0.04
N ALA A 39 7.67 -0.95 0.80
CA ALA A 39 9.11 -0.82 0.71
C ALA A 39 9.73 -0.81 2.10
N VAL A 40 10.83 -1.53 2.27
CA VAL A 40 11.63 -1.54 3.50
C VAL A 40 12.61 -0.37 3.45
N LEU A 41 12.93 0.23 4.60
CA LEU A 41 14.02 1.22 4.69
C LEU A 41 15.34 0.56 4.29
N ASP A 42 16.02 1.11 3.32
CA ASP A 42 17.15 0.45 2.64
C ASP A 42 18.51 0.78 3.25
N ASN A 43 18.62 1.85 4.00
CA ASN A 43 19.91 2.32 4.52
C ASN A 43 20.21 1.95 5.98
N ARG A 44 19.32 1.20 6.66
CA ARG A 44 19.53 0.84 8.06
C ARG A 44 18.98 -0.56 8.41
N PRO A 45 19.87 -1.58 8.49
CA PRO A 45 19.46 -2.91 8.92
C PRO A 45 18.83 -2.90 10.31
N ASN A 46 17.83 -3.77 10.54
CA ASN A 46 17.14 -3.93 11.83
C ASN A 46 16.38 -2.70 12.37
N VAL A 47 16.32 -1.60 11.62
CA VAL A 47 15.63 -0.37 12.06
C VAL A 47 14.18 -0.62 12.47
N MET A 48 13.49 -1.55 11.81
CA MET A 48 12.10 -1.88 12.13
C MET A 48 11.95 -2.49 13.53
N ASN A 49 12.90 -3.33 13.94
CA ASN A 49 12.92 -3.86 15.31
C ASN A 49 13.18 -2.74 16.33
N GLU A 50 14.13 -1.85 16.04
CA GLU A 50 14.44 -0.70 16.92
C GLU A 50 13.23 0.24 17.04
N LEU A 51 12.54 0.54 15.94
CA LEU A 51 11.33 1.35 15.94
C LEU A 51 10.22 0.68 16.77
N TYR A 52 10.03 -0.62 16.59
CA TYR A 52 9.04 -1.37 17.37
C TYR A 52 9.36 -1.33 18.87
N GLU A 53 10.59 -1.65 19.26
CA GLU A 53 10.99 -1.66 20.68
C GLU A 53 10.84 -0.26 21.31
N LYS A 54 11.21 0.79 20.60
CA LYS A 54 11.19 2.16 21.12
C LYS A 54 9.80 2.80 21.09
N CYS A 55 9.00 2.53 20.05
CA CYS A 55 7.81 3.31 19.74
C CYS A 55 6.49 2.53 19.87
N SER A 56 6.53 1.20 20.03
CA SER A 56 5.29 0.42 20.15
C SER A 56 4.58 0.69 21.48
N TRP A 57 3.27 0.54 21.47
CA TRP A 57 2.40 0.72 22.63
C TRP A 57 1.50 -0.49 22.84
N LYS A 58 0.94 -0.59 24.05
CA LYS A 58 -0.01 -1.66 24.38
C LYS A 58 -1.29 -1.48 23.56
N ARG A 59 -1.75 -2.58 23.01
CA ARG A 59 -2.99 -2.64 22.26
C ARG A 59 -4.19 -2.60 23.22
N THR A 60 -5.18 -1.76 22.94
CA THR A 60 -6.36 -1.59 23.80
C THR A 60 -7.27 -2.82 23.83
N ARG A 61 -7.22 -3.67 22.79
CA ARG A 61 -8.14 -4.81 22.63
C ARG A 61 -7.62 -6.13 23.22
N ASN A 62 -6.29 -6.27 23.37
CA ASN A 62 -5.68 -7.49 23.86
C ASN A 62 -4.58 -7.14 24.86
N GLU A 63 -4.77 -7.48 26.12
CA GLU A 63 -3.77 -7.26 27.17
C GLU A 63 -2.46 -8.00 26.84
N GLY A 64 -1.35 -7.29 26.92
CA GLY A 64 0.00 -7.83 26.68
C GLY A 64 0.51 -7.70 25.22
N GLU A 65 -0.35 -7.44 24.26
CA GLU A 65 0.07 -7.19 22.88
C GLU A 65 0.54 -5.75 22.69
N ARG A 66 1.65 -5.59 21.96
CA ARG A 66 2.16 -4.27 21.57
C ARG A 66 2.10 -4.13 20.05
N GLU A 67 1.83 -2.92 19.60
CA GLU A 67 1.86 -2.56 18.19
C GLU A 67 2.46 -1.19 17.99
N LEU A 68 3.09 -0.96 16.85
CA LEU A 68 3.37 0.37 16.32
C LEU A 68 2.53 0.55 15.06
N TYR A 69 1.62 1.49 15.11
CA TYR A 69 0.78 1.87 13.98
C TYR A 69 0.81 3.38 13.80
N ASP A 70 1.16 3.83 12.62
CA ASP A 70 1.20 5.25 12.31
C ASP A 70 0.90 5.52 10.83
N PHE A 71 0.24 6.64 10.57
CA PHE A 71 -0.03 7.14 9.21
C PHE A 71 0.78 8.43 9.02
N ILE A 72 1.83 8.34 8.21
CA ILE A 72 2.90 9.32 8.14
C ILE A 72 2.88 10.03 6.79
N ASN A 73 2.86 11.37 6.79
CA ASN A 73 2.97 12.18 5.60
C ASN A 73 4.07 13.25 5.74
N SER A 74 4.25 14.07 4.71
CA SER A 74 5.27 15.11 4.65
C SER A 74 4.83 16.46 5.22
N THR A 75 3.53 16.69 5.42
CA THR A 75 3.02 18.02 5.78
C THR A 75 3.09 18.29 7.27
N LYS A 76 2.93 17.27 8.11
CA LYS A 76 2.92 17.41 9.58
C LYS A 76 3.50 16.16 10.25
N PHE A 77 3.98 16.33 11.47
CA PHE A 77 4.33 15.20 12.33
C PHE A 77 3.07 14.43 12.75
N SER A 78 3.14 13.10 12.67
CA SER A 78 2.12 12.19 13.15
C SER A 78 2.14 12.09 14.68
N ASN A 79 1.08 11.52 15.28
CA ASN A 79 1.04 11.11 16.70
C ASN A 79 1.62 12.14 17.69
N THR A 80 1.29 13.42 17.54
CA THR A 80 1.81 14.51 18.38
C THR A 80 1.49 14.37 19.89
N HIS A 81 0.52 13.52 20.23
CA HIS A 81 0.15 13.18 21.60
C HIS A 81 1.01 12.07 22.23
N ARG A 82 1.87 11.40 21.43
CA ARG A 82 2.77 10.34 21.90
C ARG A 82 4.18 10.88 22.11
N LYS A 83 5.03 10.09 22.78
CA LYS A 83 6.43 10.42 22.97
C LYS A 83 7.17 10.63 21.66
N TYR A 84 6.87 9.83 20.64
CA TYR A 84 7.51 9.90 19.34
C TYR A 84 6.51 10.18 18.24
N ALA A 85 6.91 11.06 17.34
CA ALA A 85 6.18 11.43 16.15
C ALA A 85 7.04 11.22 14.91
N PHE A 86 6.40 11.00 13.79
CA PHE A 86 7.07 10.73 12.51
C PHE A 86 6.62 11.73 11.44
N LYS A 87 7.50 11.97 10.47
CA LYS A 87 7.21 12.81 9.32
C LYS A 87 8.02 12.34 8.12
N LEU A 88 7.45 12.36 6.92
CA LEU A 88 8.21 12.18 5.69
C LEU A 88 8.89 13.49 5.29
N LYS A 89 10.05 13.37 4.65
CA LYS A 89 10.74 14.49 4.02
C LYS A 89 11.37 14.01 2.72
N VAL A 90 11.01 14.60 1.62
CA VAL A 90 11.71 14.38 0.34
C VAL A 90 13.02 15.14 0.37
N ASN A 91 14.12 14.45 0.09
CA ASN A 91 15.44 15.02 -0.05
C ASN A 91 15.95 14.80 -1.48
N ARG A 92 15.66 15.77 -2.35
CA ARG A 92 16.00 15.68 -3.77
C ARG A 92 17.50 15.66 -4.02
N LEU A 93 18.29 16.34 -3.19
CA LEU A 93 19.75 16.34 -3.31
C LEU A 93 20.36 14.95 -3.01
N LYS A 94 19.86 14.28 -1.99
CA LYS A 94 20.27 12.91 -1.63
C LYS A 94 19.52 11.84 -2.44
N ARG A 95 18.56 12.22 -3.26
CA ARG A 95 17.68 11.30 -4.01
C ARG A 95 17.04 10.23 -3.10
N CYS A 96 16.36 10.68 -2.03
CA CYS A 96 15.69 9.78 -1.09
C CYS A 96 14.47 10.44 -0.45
N VAL A 97 13.58 9.58 0.09
CA VAL A 97 12.52 9.97 1.02
C VAL A 97 12.99 9.60 2.42
N GLU A 98 13.21 10.59 3.26
CA GLU A 98 13.64 10.43 4.66
C GLU A 98 12.42 10.21 5.56
N LEU A 99 12.54 9.24 6.50
CA LEU A 99 11.60 9.07 7.61
C LEU A 99 12.19 9.73 8.85
N LEU A 100 11.68 10.90 9.18
CA LEU A 100 12.11 11.66 10.35
C LEU A 100 11.37 11.16 11.59
N MET A 101 12.09 10.96 12.68
CA MET A 101 11.54 10.64 13.99
C MET A 101 11.88 11.75 14.99
N TYR A 102 10.89 12.23 15.72
CA TYR A 102 10.99 13.34 16.62
C TYR A 102 10.47 12.95 18.01
N ASN A 103 11.20 13.37 19.06
CA ASN A 103 10.73 13.20 20.44
C ASN A 103 9.93 14.43 20.86
N ASN A 104 8.63 14.26 21.06
CA ASN A 104 7.70 15.32 21.39
C ASN A 104 7.92 15.90 22.80
N TRP A 105 8.52 15.15 23.72
CA TRP A 105 8.69 15.58 25.11
C TRP A 105 9.88 16.52 25.27
N ASN A 106 11.03 16.17 24.71
CA ASN A 106 12.24 17.00 24.79
C ASN A 106 12.50 17.83 23.53
N LYS A 107 11.59 17.77 22.53
CA LYS A 107 11.64 18.55 21.29
C LYS A 107 12.91 18.34 20.47
N THR A 108 13.42 17.12 20.43
CA THR A 108 14.66 16.78 19.70
C THR A 108 14.42 15.75 18.59
N PRO A 109 15.15 15.84 17.47
CA PRO A 109 15.24 14.74 16.50
C PRO A 109 15.83 13.50 17.18
N VAL A 110 15.30 12.32 16.82
CA VAL A 110 15.80 11.03 17.34
C VAL A 110 16.60 10.31 16.27
N TYR A 111 16.00 10.19 15.08
CA TYR A 111 16.61 9.59 13.90
C TYR A 111 16.39 10.47 12.69
N ASN A 112 17.41 10.60 11.87
CA ASN A 112 17.42 11.33 10.61
C ASN A 112 18.15 10.56 9.50
N ASP A 113 18.45 9.28 9.73
CA ASP A 113 19.20 8.39 8.86
C ASP A 113 18.36 7.24 8.27
N MET A 114 17.04 7.29 8.47
CA MET A 114 16.10 6.32 7.92
C MET A 114 15.56 6.84 6.58
N SER A 115 15.74 6.10 5.50
CA SER A 115 15.26 6.54 4.18
C SER A 115 15.00 5.40 3.22
N TRP A 116 14.28 5.73 2.15
CA TRP A 116 14.15 4.94 0.93
C TRP A 116 14.82 5.71 -0.21
N SER A 117 15.70 5.06 -0.96
CA SER A 117 16.31 5.67 -2.16
C SER A 117 15.27 5.85 -3.26
N PHE A 118 15.46 6.87 -4.09
CA PHE A 118 14.59 7.08 -5.25
C PHE A 118 14.68 5.91 -6.23
N ASP A 119 15.85 5.35 -6.40
CA ASP A 119 16.06 4.26 -7.35
C ASP A 119 15.26 3.00 -6.94
N GLU A 120 15.22 2.64 -5.66
CA GLU A 120 14.41 1.53 -5.16
C GLU A 120 12.91 1.84 -5.25
N LEU A 121 12.49 3.05 -4.90
CA LEU A 121 11.09 3.46 -5.01
C LEU A 121 10.61 3.49 -6.47
N GLU A 122 11.43 4.01 -7.39
CA GLU A 122 11.14 4.06 -8.81
C GLU A 122 11.02 2.64 -9.39
N LEU A 123 11.98 1.77 -9.07
CA LEU A 123 11.95 0.38 -9.50
C LEU A 123 10.65 -0.32 -9.07
N ARG A 124 10.26 -0.17 -7.79
CA ARG A 124 9.03 -0.79 -7.27
C ARG A 124 7.78 -0.22 -7.91
N LEU A 125 7.71 1.11 -8.03
CA LEU A 125 6.57 1.80 -8.62
C LEU A 125 6.37 1.39 -10.07
N THR A 126 7.44 1.46 -10.88
CA THR A 126 7.37 1.17 -12.32
C THR A 126 7.20 -0.31 -12.62
N THR A 127 7.87 -1.19 -11.85
CA THR A 127 7.72 -2.63 -12.04
C THR A 127 6.30 -3.10 -11.72
N LYS A 128 5.72 -2.59 -10.61
CA LYS A 128 4.45 -3.10 -10.11
C LYS A 128 3.23 -2.33 -10.60
N LEU A 129 3.35 -1.03 -10.79
CA LEU A 129 2.21 -0.12 -10.97
C LEU A 129 2.21 0.62 -12.31
N SER A 130 2.99 0.16 -13.29
CA SER A 130 2.94 0.75 -14.65
C SER A 130 1.52 0.77 -15.20
N CYS A 131 0.77 -0.32 -14.98
CA CYS A 131 -0.65 -0.40 -15.29
C CYS A 131 -1.40 -0.95 -14.06
N LEU A 132 -2.46 -0.25 -13.66
CA LEU A 132 -3.24 -0.54 -12.46
C LEU A 132 -4.71 -0.71 -12.80
N ALA A 133 -5.32 -1.80 -12.31
CA ALA A 133 -6.77 -2.01 -12.32
C ALA A 133 -7.32 -1.84 -10.90
N ILE A 134 -8.25 -0.91 -10.71
CA ILE A 134 -9.01 -0.77 -9.47
C ILE A 134 -10.40 -1.35 -9.68
N ILE A 135 -10.68 -2.42 -8.92
CA ILE A 135 -11.92 -3.19 -8.99
C ILE A 135 -12.74 -2.92 -7.73
N HIS A 136 -13.90 -2.28 -7.89
CA HIS A 136 -14.80 -2.02 -6.78
C HIS A 136 -15.76 -3.16 -6.57
N ALA A 137 -16.03 -3.50 -5.31
CA ALA A 137 -16.94 -4.56 -4.94
C ALA A 137 -17.86 -4.16 -3.79
N TRP A 138 -19.09 -4.65 -3.82
CA TRP A 138 -20.00 -4.65 -2.68
C TRP A 138 -19.82 -5.96 -1.92
N LYS A 139 -19.74 -5.87 -0.60
CA LYS A 139 -19.73 -7.03 0.29
C LYS A 139 -21.15 -7.27 0.81
N MET A 140 -21.61 -8.50 0.73
CA MET A 140 -22.85 -8.99 1.32
C MET A 140 -22.53 -10.20 2.18
N THR A 141 -23.06 -10.23 3.42
CA THR A 141 -22.91 -11.37 4.32
C THR A 141 -24.26 -12.05 4.47
N LEU A 142 -24.36 -13.33 4.10
CA LEU A 142 -25.55 -14.13 4.34
C LEU A 142 -25.61 -14.50 5.83
N LYS A 143 -26.70 -14.13 6.49
CA LYS A 143 -26.91 -14.36 7.93
C LYS A 143 -26.99 -15.85 8.29
N GLU A 144 -27.49 -16.68 7.37
CA GLU A 144 -27.73 -18.10 7.61
C GLU A 144 -26.46 -18.92 7.89
N ASN A 145 -25.38 -18.60 7.20
CA ASN A 145 -24.11 -19.34 7.29
C ASN A 145 -22.90 -18.44 7.58
N ASN A 146 -23.11 -17.16 7.83
CA ASN A 146 -22.08 -16.14 8.03
C ASN A 146 -21.00 -16.11 6.89
N THR A 147 -21.46 -16.37 5.66
CA THR A 147 -20.59 -16.40 4.48
C THR A 147 -20.62 -15.05 3.77
N ASP A 148 -19.42 -14.52 3.45
CA ASP A 148 -19.25 -13.28 2.72
C ASP A 148 -19.31 -13.51 1.21
N TYR A 149 -20.09 -12.72 0.51
CA TYR A 149 -20.19 -12.67 -0.95
C TYR A 149 -19.76 -11.30 -1.45
N PHE A 150 -19.05 -11.28 -2.58
CA PHE A 150 -18.60 -10.04 -3.20
C PHE A 150 -19.24 -9.89 -4.59
N LYS A 151 -19.91 -8.76 -4.80
CA LYS A 151 -20.44 -8.36 -6.11
C LYS A 151 -19.52 -7.29 -6.67
N TYR A 152 -18.79 -7.60 -7.73
CA TYR A 152 -17.98 -6.63 -8.44
C TYR A 152 -18.86 -5.64 -9.19
N ALA A 153 -18.58 -4.35 -9.02
CA ALA A 153 -19.40 -3.25 -9.52
C ALA A 153 -18.80 -2.60 -10.77
N ASN A 154 -17.54 -2.21 -10.70
CA ASN A 154 -16.85 -1.55 -11.81
C ASN A 154 -15.36 -1.83 -11.77
N ILE A 155 -14.72 -1.70 -12.92
CA ILE A 155 -13.28 -1.81 -13.11
C ILE A 155 -12.83 -0.51 -13.77
N ASN A 156 -11.82 0.14 -13.20
CA ASN A 156 -11.16 1.29 -13.79
C ASN A 156 -9.71 0.93 -14.05
N LEU A 157 -9.23 1.17 -15.25
CA LEU A 157 -7.84 0.98 -15.63
C LEU A 157 -7.11 2.32 -15.64
N TYR A 158 -5.83 2.24 -15.26
CA TYR A 158 -4.98 3.41 -15.08
C TYR A 158 -3.55 3.12 -15.57
N GLN A 159 -2.94 4.14 -16.18
CA GLN A 159 -1.53 4.16 -16.58
C GLN A 159 -0.76 5.09 -15.65
N LEU A 160 0.37 4.65 -15.12
CA LEU A 160 1.25 5.48 -14.31
C LEU A 160 1.75 6.68 -15.14
N LYS A 161 1.68 7.89 -14.61
CA LYS A 161 2.21 9.10 -15.24
C LYS A 161 3.74 9.12 -15.20
N SER A 162 4.32 9.30 -14.01
CA SER A 162 5.76 9.32 -13.84
C SER A 162 6.17 9.08 -12.39
N PHE A 163 7.44 8.74 -12.19
CA PHE A 163 8.03 8.69 -10.85
C PHE A 163 8.12 10.09 -10.22
N GLU A 164 8.38 11.14 -11.01
CA GLU A 164 8.44 12.51 -10.49
C GLU A 164 7.09 12.94 -9.86
N ASN A 165 5.96 12.61 -10.51
CA ASN A 165 4.63 12.83 -9.92
C ASN A 165 4.47 12.12 -8.57
N PHE A 166 5.01 10.90 -8.42
CA PHE A 166 4.97 10.17 -7.16
C PHE A 166 5.74 10.93 -6.05
N ILE A 167 6.92 11.46 -6.36
CA ILE A 167 7.73 12.23 -5.42
C ILE A 167 7.06 13.56 -5.05
N ASP A 168 6.50 14.28 -6.02
CA ASP A 168 5.75 15.53 -5.80
C ASP A 168 4.57 15.28 -4.86
N LEU A 169 3.82 14.20 -5.08
CA LEU A 169 2.68 13.83 -4.25
C LEU A 169 3.07 13.42 -2.82
N ILE A 170 4.28 12.89 -2.61
CA ILE A 170 4.82 12.70 -1.27
C ILE A 170 5.11 14.07 -0.64
N GLU A 171 5.76 15.00 -1.35
CA GLU A 171 6.03 16.36 -0.83
C GLU A 171 4.75 17.11 -0.46
N GLU A 172 3.70 16.96 -1.25
CA GLU A 172 2.38 17.54 -1.01
C GLU A 172 1.59 16.85 0.10
N GLY A 173 2.05 15.69 0.58
CA GLY A 173 1.36 14.88 1.59
C GLY A 173 0.14 14.12 1.09
N LYS A 174 -0.03 13.98 -0.24
CA LYS A 174 -1.07 13.20 -0.90
C LYS A 174 -0.76 11.71 -0.87
N ILE A 175 0.51 11.36 -0.96
CA ILE A 175 1.01 10.02 -0.70
C ILE A 175 1.60 9.98 0.70
N ALA A 176 1.18 8.99 1.47
CA ALA A 176 1.60 8.76 2.84
C ALA A 176 2.18 7.35 3.00
N VAL A 177 2.80 7.10 4.14
CA VAL A 177 3.26 5.78 4.57
C VAL A 177 2.36 5.27 5.68
N ASP A 178 1.75 4.11 5.46
CA ASP A 178 1.02 3.33 6.47
C ASP A 178 2.04 2.39 7.15
N LEU A 179 2.51 2.79 8.33
CA LEU A 179 3.50 2.04 9.12
C LEU A 179 2.78 1.14 10.12
N LYS A 180 2.97 -0.18 9.96
CA LYS A 180 2.36 -1.19 10.85
C LYS A 180 3.38 -2.24 11.24
N LEU A 181 3.77 -2.25 12.52
CA LEU A 181 4.67 -3.23 13.09
C LEU A 181 3.99 -3.90 14.29
N TYR A 182 3.89 -5.22 14.25
CA TYR A 182 3.40 -6.03 15.35
C TYR A 182 3.98 -7.45 15.28
N PRO A 183 4.12 -8.17 16.39
CA PRO A 183 4.62 -9.53 16.35
C PRO A 183 3.57 -10.50 15.83
N TYR A 184 4.01 -11.67 15.38
CA TYR A 184 3.09 -12.79 15.23
C TYR A 184 2.60 -13.22 16.61
N TYR A 185 1.29 -13.25 16.81
CA TYR A 185 0.69 -13.62 18.08
C TYR A 185 0.49 -15.11 18.23
N THR A 186 0.46 -15.86 17.12
CA THR A 186 0.22 -17.31 17.05
C THR A 186 1.11 -17.98 16.00
N GLY A 187 1.18 -19.33 16.02
CA GLY A 187 1.93 -20.13 15.06
C GLY A 187 3.42 -20.20 15.34
N GLU A 188 4.17 -20.80 14.42
CA GLU A 188 5.62 -21.08 14.55
C GLU A 188 6.48 -19.80 14.65
N ASN A 189 5.99 -18.69 14.11
CA ASN A 189 6.68 -17.42 14.16
C ASN A 189 6.26 -16.54 15.34
N LYS A 190 5.52 -17.08 16.33
CA LYS A 190 5.07 -16.32 17.50
C LYS A 190 6.22 -15.54 18.14
N GLY A 191 5.99 -14.25 18.38
CA GLY A 191 6.94 -13.33 18.98
C GLY A 191 7.94 -12.68 18.00
N LYS A 192 8.11 -13.22 16.79
CA LYS A 192 8.91 -12.54 15.75
C LYS A 192 8.15 -11.33 15.22
N LEU A 193 8.85 -10.22 15.00
CA LEU A 193 8.24 -9.03 14.42
C LEU A 193 7.76 -9.34 12.99
N ARG A 194 6.50 -9.07 12.75
CA ARG A 194 5.92 -9.14 11.41
C ARG A 194 6.22 -7.82 10.72
N ASN A 195 7.23 -7.83 9.86
CA ASN A 195 7.51 -6.69 9.01
C ASN A 195 6.59 -6.75 7.80
N ARG A 196 5.35 -6.34 7.96
CA ARG A 196 4.43 -6.35 6.83
C ARG A 196 4.32 -5.02 6.12
N GLU A 197 4.68 -3.89 6.74
CA GLU A 197 4.03 -2.76 6.11
C GLU A 197 4.63 -1.42 6.47
N THR A 198 5.69 -1.11 5.78
CA THR A 198 5.94 0.27 5.37
C THR A 198 5.32 0.41 3.97
N THR A 199 4.02 0.70 3.93
CA THR A 199 3.26 0.70 2.68
C THR A 199 3.00 2.14 2.25
N PHE A 200 3.38 2.49 1.03
CA PHE A 200 2.98 3.75 0.42
C PHE A 200 1.51 3.65 0.00
N VAL A 201 0.74 4.68 0.35
CA VAL A 201 -0.72 4.72 0.13
C VAL A 201 -1.15 6.08 -0.43
N ILE A 202 -2.24 6.06 -1.20
CA ILE A 202 -2.85 7.27 -1.77
C ILE A 202 -4.36 7.22 -1.57
N ASN A 203 -5.01 8.36 -1.33
CA ASN A 203 -6.47 8.41 -1.35
C ASN A 203 -6.98 8.21 -2.77
N GLU A 204 -8.08 7.51 -2.93
CA GLU A 204 -8.66 7.28 -4.26
C GLU A 204 -9.07 8.58 -4.95
N SER A 205 -9.49 9.59 -4.21
CA SER A 205 -9.76 10.93 -4.76
C SER A 205 -8.56 11.59 -5.42
N ASP A 206 -7.34 11.21 -5.02
CA ASP A 206 -6.09 11.77 -5.51
C ASP A 206 -5.43 10.87 -6.59
N ILE A 207 -6.05 9.74 -6.94
CA ILE A 207 -5.47 8.74 -7.86
C ILE A 207 -5.15 9.34 -9.24
N SER A 208 -6.00 10.26 -9.73
CA SER A 208 -5.81 10.94 -11.02
C SER A 208 -4.59 11.88 -11.04
N LEU A 209 -4.02 12.22 -9.89
CA LEU A 209 -2.78 12.99 -9.82
C LEU A 209 -1.56 12.13 -10.16
N LEU A 210 -1.61 10.83 -9.83
CA LEU A 210 -0.51 9.88 -10.08
C LEU A 210 -0.70 9.06 -11.36
N PHE A 211 -1.94 8.81 -11.77
CA PHE A 211 -2.27 7.95 -12.92
C PHE A 211 -3.20 8.65 -13.90
N ASP A 212 -3.07 8.31 -15.16
CA ASP A 212 -4.06 8.64 -16.20
C ASP A 212 -5.07 7.49 -16.33
N LYS A 213 -6.36 7.82 -16.36
CA LYS A 213 -7.40 6.80 -16.57
C LYS A 213 -7.40 6.36 -18.03
N ILE A 214 -7.42 5.05 -18.24
CA ILE A 214 -7.53 4.43 -19.56
C ILE A 214 -9.01 4.18 -19.84
N ASP A 215 -9.53 4.82 -20.89
CA ASP A 215 -10.89 4.56 -21.36
C ASP A 215 -10.91 3.35 -22.29
N ILE A 216 -11.46 2.24 -21.81
CA ILE A 216 -11.64 1.03 -22.60
C ILE A 216 -13.00 1.12 -23.31
N LYS A 217 -13.00 1.17 -24.62
CA LYS A 217 -14.20 1.03 -25.43
C LYS A 217 -14.52 -0.47 -25.55
N LEU A 218 -15.67 -0.90 -25.05
CA LEU A 218 -16.11 -2.29 -25.11
C LEU A 218 -16.04 -2.89 -26.52
N ASN A 219 -16.27 -2.06 -27.55
CA ASN A 219 -16.19 -2.45 -28.96
C ASN A 219 -14.78 -2.83 -29.42
N ASP A 220 -13.73 -2.34 -28.76
CA ASP A 220 -12.36 -2.67 -29.11
C ASP A 220 -11.97 -4.02 -28.51
N ILE A 221 -12.48 -4.36 -27.32
CA ILE A 221 -12.29 -5.66 -26.68
C ILE A 221 -13.02 -6.76 -27.47
N LEU A 222 -14.25 -6.49 -27.94
CA LEU A 222 -15.06 -7.49 -28.66
C LEU A 222 -14.48 -7.86 -30.03
N LYS A 223 -13.61 -7.02 -30.62
CA LYS A 223 -12.92 -7.31 -31.87
C LYS A 223 -11.76 -8.30 -31.71
N GLU A 224 -11.18 -8.36 -30.51
CA GLU A 224 -10.01 -9.20 -30.19
C GLU A 224 -10.39 -10.58 -29.63
N ILE A 225 -11.66 -10.79 -29.27
CA ILE A 225 -12.13 -12.11 -28.83
C ILE A 225 -12.23 -13.02 -30.06
N PRO A 226 -11.44 -14.10 -30.18
CA PRO A 226 -11.59 -15.06 -31.26
C PRO A 226 -13.03 -15.53 -31.26
N LYS A 227 -13.70 -15.45 -32.41
CA LYS A 227 -15.00 -16.11 -32.57
C LYS A 227 -14.75 -17.61 -32.44
N GLU A 228 -15.18 -18.22 -31.34
CA GLU A 228 -15.22 -19.67 -31.22
C GLU A 228 -16.03 -20.16 -32.43
N GLU A 229 -15.37 -20.89 -33.31
CA GLU A 229 -16.04 -21.63 -34.37
C GLU A 229 -16.98 -22.62 -33.70
N ASN A 230 -18.27 -22.41 -33.89
CA ASN A 230 -19.31 -23.35 -33.51
C ASN A 230 -19.00 -24.68 -34.23
N LYS A 231 -18.23 -25.56 -33.59
CA LYS A 231 -18.22 -26.99 -33.96
C LYS A 231 -19.54 -27.56 -33.46
N GLN A 232 -20.54 -27.56 -34.34
CA GLN A 232 -21.70 -28.41 -34.19
C GLN A 232 -21.23 -29.87 -34.09
N ILE A 233 -21.61 -30.52 -33.00
CA ILE A 233 -21.63 -31.97 -32.85
C ILE A 233 -23.05 -32.45 -33.25
#